data_a0d2cb08f2e9f13bc09a04b38449a4a6
#
_entry.id   a0d2cb08f2e9f13bc09a04b38449a4a6
#
_cell.length_a   1.000
_cell.length_b   1.000
_cell.length_c   1.000
_cell.angle_alpha   90.00
_cell.angle_beta   90.00
_cell.angle_gamma   90.00
#
_symmetry.space_group_name_H-M   'P 1'
#
loop_
_entity.id
_entity.type
_entity.pdbx_description
1 polymer ?
#
loop_
_entity_poly.entity_id
_entity_poly.type
_entity_poly.pdbx_seq_one_letter_code
_entity_poly.pdbx_strand_id
1 'polypeptide(L)'
;LQYIEQNVAHWLMQRDVLAFMVPSPEGRTKRAGSTATVDAYADELDGLVLMGGSDVCPESYGEKALQPAWNGDRIRDDYEIGLLRAFMALKKPVLGVCRGAQVINVAQGGTLWQDIPSQVPGALNHRNWDIYAENCHATSVVPGTRLANLYPGATVVKTNSIHHQAIKDLGRDLVVEAWSEPDRI
;
A
#
# COMPACT_ATOMS: atom_id res chain seq x y z
N LEU A 1 8.70 15.26 2.09
CA LEU A 1 9.17 14.78 3.38
C LEU A 1 8.96 13.25 3.44
N GLN A 2 10.04 12.49 3.66
CA GLN A 2 9.95 11.05 3.91
C GLN A 2 9.91 10.83 5.42
N TYR A 3 9.02 9.96 5.90
CA TYR A 3 8.92 9.57 7.29
C TYR A 3 8.47 8.11 7.40
N ILE A 4 8.74 7.50 8.53
CA ILE A 4 8.24 6.18 8.90
C ILE A 4 7.21 6.33 10.02
N GLU A 5 6.05 5.70 9.87
CA GLU A 5 5.09 5.62 10.96
C GLU A 5 5.65 4.76 12.08
N GLN A 6 5.82 5.36 13.25
CA GLN A 6 6.45 4.73 14.40
C GLN A 6 5.77 3.42 14.81
N ASN A 7 4.45 3.36 14.73
CA ASN A 7 3.69 2.17 15.08
C ASN A 7 4.03 0.97 14.20
N VAL A 8 4.21 1.16 12.89
CA VAL A 8 4.59 0.10 11.96
C VAL A 8 6.03 -0.34 12.22
N ALA A 9 6.95 0.61 12.42
CA ALA A 9 8.33 0.29 12.77
C ALA A 9 8.40 -0.52 14.08
N HIS A 10 7.71 -0.09 15.13
CA HIS A 10 7.66 -0.81 16.41
C HIS A 10 7.06 -2.20 16.28
N TRP A 11 6.01 -2.36 15.46
CA TRP A 11 5.39 -3.67 15.21
C TRP A 11 6.38 -4.65 14.55
N LEU A 12 7.16 -4.18 13.56
CA LEU A 12 8.21 -4.97 12.93
C LEU A 12 9.31 -5.35 13.93
N MET A 13 9.79 -4.39 14.71
CA MET A 13 10.88 -4.58 15.66
C MET A 13 10.55 -5.56 16.81
N GLN A 14 9.26 -5.80 17.10
CA GLN A 14 8.84 -6.82 18.07
C GLN A 14 9.16 -8.26 17.64
N ARG A 15 9.62 -8.47 16.42
CA ARG A 15 9.93 -9.78 15.82
C ARG A 15 11.41 -9.92 15.46
N ASP A 16 12.30 -9.27 16.20
CA ASP A 16 13.75 -9.25 15.94
C ASP A 16 14.11 -8.71 14.55
N VAL A 17 13.29 -7.81 14.02
CA VAL A 17 13.50 -7.15 12.74
C VAL A 17 14.05 -5.74 12.96
N LEU A 18 15.11 -5.39 12.27
CA LEU A 18 15.60 -4.01 12.23
C LEU A 18 14.87 -3.24 11.11
N ALA A 19 14.22 -2.14 11.46
CA ALA A 19 13.52 -1.29 10.52
C ALA A 19 14.40 -0.13 10.07
N PHE A 20 14.63 -0.01 8.78
CA PHE A 20 15.38 1.07 8.16
C PHE A 20 14.50 1.86 7.21
N MET A 21 14.62 3.17 7.24
CA MET A 21 14.01 4.01 6.21
C MET A 21 14.93 4.06 4.99
N VAL A 22 14.43 3.63 3.84
CA VAL A 22 15.16 3.64 2.58
C VAL A 22 14.89 4.98 1.87
N PRO A 23 15.88 5.87 1.76
CA PRO A 23 15.70 7.13 1.06
C PRO A 23 15.63 6.92 -0.45
N SER A 24 14.80 7.70 -1.14
CA SER A 24 14.82 7.71 -2.60
C SER A 24 16.18 8.22 -3.11
N PRO A 25 16.86 7.47 -3.99
CA PRO A 25 18.09 7.93 -4.62
C PRO A 25 17.85 9.08 -5.61
N GLU A 26 16.59 9.28 -6.00
CA GLU A 26 16.16 10.34 -6.92
C GLU A 26 15.41 11.44 -6.17
N GLY A 27 15.79 12.67 -6.40
CA GLY A 27 15.15 13.84 -5.78
C GLY A 27 15.61 15.13 -6.39
N ARG A 28 14.93 16.25 -6.05
CA ARG A 28 15.29 17.60 -6.52
C ARG A 28 16.69 18.05 -6.14
N THR A 29 17.33 17.36 -5.21
CA THR A 29 18.68 17.64 -4.70
C THR A 29 19.70 16.61 -5.15
N LYS A 30 19.52 15.99 -6.32
CA LYS A 30 20.53 15.09 -6.89
C LYS A 30 21.90 15.74 -6.83
N ARG A 31 22.78 15.24 -5.96
CA ARG A 31 24.21 15.47 -6.11
C ARG A 31 24.70 14.48 -7.15
N ALA A 32 25.35 14.98 -8.19
CA ALA A 32 26.03 14.11 -9.16
C ALA A 32 26.96 13.16 -8.40
N GLY A 33 26.85 11.84 -8.67
CA GLY A 33 27.77 10.85 -8.13
C GLY A 33 27.20 9.86 -7.11
N SER A 34 25.89 9.87 -6.79
CA SER A 34 25.30 8.74 -6.03
C SER A 34 25.26 7.50 -6.91
N THR A 35 25.88 6.41 -6.45
CA THR A 35 25.81 5.08 -7.06
C THR A 35 24.77 4.19 -6.39
N ALA A 36 24.07 4.69 -5.36
CA ALA A 36 23.04 3.93 -4.69
C ALA A 36 21.84 3.71 -5.65
N THR A 37 21.47 2.46 -5.83
CA THR A 37 20.34 2.03 -6.67
C THR A 37 19.32 1.30 -5.83
N VAL A 38 18.11 1.12 -6.37
CA VAL A 38 17.09 0.29 -5.70
C VAL A 38 17.54 -1.15 -5.55
N ASP A 39 18.33 -1.66 -6.49
CA ASP A 39 18.88 -3.01 -6.45
C ASP A 39 19.86 -3.19 -5.28
N ALA A 40 20.72 -2.20 -5.00
CA ALA A 40 21.63 -2.25 -3.86
C ALA A 40 20.87 -2.37 -2.52
N TYR A 41 19.73 -1.68 -2.37
CA TYR A 41 18.88 -1.86 -1.19
C TYR A 41 18.24 -3.25 -1.16
N ALA A 42 17.80 -3.74 -2.32
CA ALA A 42 17.19 -5.06 -2.40
C ALA A 42 18.21 -6.18 -2.12
N ASP A 43 19.48 -6.00 -2.44
CA ASP A 43 20.54 -6.96 -2.11
C ASP A 43 20.81 -7.03 -0.60
N GLU A 44 20.87 -5.88 0.08
CA GLU A 44 21.28 -5.78 1.48
C GLU A 44 20.15 -6.01 2.49
N LEU A 45 18.90 -5.75 2.14
CA LEU A 45 17.77 -5.84 3.06
C LEU A 45 16.96 -7.13 2.86
N ASP A 46 16.45 -7.71 3.92
CA ASP A 46 15.76 -9.01 3.90
C ASP A 46 14.29 -8.92 3.46
N GLY A 47 13.68 -7.75 3.53
CA GLY A 47 12.28 -7.54 3.16
C GLY A 47 11.94 -6.07 2.96
N LEU A 48 10.78 -5.81 2.36
CA LEU A 48 10.29 -4.48 2.05
C LEU A 48 8.93 -4.23 2.69
N VAL A 49 8.77 -3.06 3.30
CA VAL A 49 7.46 -2.56 3.75
C VAL A 49 7.15 -1.26 3.00
N LEU A 50 6.09 -1.28 2.20
CA LEU A 50 5.54 -0.09 1.55
C LEU A 50 4.50 0.53 2.46
N MET A 51 4.70 1.78 2.82
CA MET A 51 3.89 2.50 3.80
C MET A 51 2.67 3.19 3.18
N GLY A 52 1.73 3.55 4.03
CA GLY A 52 0.64 4.46 3.70
C GLY A 52 1.10 5.86 3.30
N GLY A 53 0.16 6.76 3.01
CA GLY A 53 0.45 8.16 2.70
C GLY A 53 -0.42 8.75 1.60
N SER A 54 0.14 9.67 0.82
CA SER A 54 -0.53 10.35 -0.29
C SER A 54 -1.02 9.38 -1.37
N ASP A 55 -1.99 9.81 -2.15
CA ASP A 55 -2.60 9.01 -3.20
C ASP A 55 -1.60 8.44 -4.21
N VAL A 56 -1.91 7.27 -4.74
CA VAL A 56 -1.23 6.73 -5.93
C VAL A 56 -1.69 7.53 -7.15
N CYS A 57 -0.72 7.99 -7.94
CA CYS A 57 -0.97 8.77 -9.14
C CYS A 57 -1.76 7.96 -10.18
N PRO A 58 -2.90 8.47 -10.69
CA PRO A 58 -3.68 7.76 -11.70
C PRO A 58 -2.89 7.38 -12.96
N GLU A 59 -1.93 8.19 -13.36
CA GLU A 59 -1.05 7.86 -14.49
C GLU A 59 -0.19 6.61 -14.25
N SER A 60 0.02 6.22 -12.99
CA SER A 60 0.76 5.00 -12.63
C SER A 60 0.02 3.72 -13.03
N TYR A 61 -1.30 3.80 -13.21
CA TYR A 61 -2.15 2.69 -13.68
C TYR A 61 -2.92 3.03 -14.97
N GLY A 62 -2.41 4.01 -15.76
CA GLY A 62 -2.89 4.30 -17.12
C GLY A 62 -4.16 5.16 -17.18
N GLU A 63 -4.57 5.76 -16.07
CA GLU A 63 -5.71 6.67 -16.02
C GLU A 63 -5.27 8.14 -15.91
N LYS A 64 -6.19 9.07 -16.11
CA LYS A 64 -6.01 10.50 -15.82
C LYS A 64 -6.69 10.81 -14.49
N ALA A 65 -6.12 11.75 -13.73
CA ALA A 65 -6.77 12.23 -12.53
C ALA A 65 -8.14 12.85 -12.85
N LEU A 66 -9.20 12.38 -12.20
CA LEU A 66 -10.56 12.91 -12.37
C LEU A 66 -10.71 14.30 -11.74
N GLN A 67 -9.88 14.61 -10.76
CA GLN A 67 -9.76 15.93 -10.14
C GLN A 67 -8.30 16.26 -9.88
N PRO A 68 -7.89 17.54 -9.93
CA PRO A 68 -6.50 17.94 -9.66
C PRO A 68 -6.00 17.53 -8.27
N ALA A 69 -6.90 17.44 -7.28
CA ALA A 69 -6.57 17.03 -5.93
C ALA A 69 -6.16 15.53 -5.84
N TRP A 70 -6.50 14.71 -6.84
CA TRP A 70 -6.22 13.27 -6.87
C TRP A 70 -5.04 12.89 -7.76
N ASN A 71 -4.20 13.88 -8.12
CA ASN A 71 -3.01 13.65 -8.96
C ASN A 71 -1.99 12.68 -8.35
N GLY A 72 -2.02 12.49 -7.02
CA GLY A 72 -1.08 11.61 -6.33
C GLY A 72 0.38 12.06 -6.40
N ASP A 73 1.28 11.13 -6.16
CA ASP A 73 2.73 11.38 -6.17
C ASP A 73 3.45 10.39 -7.10
N ARG A 74 3.51 10.74 -8.39
CA ARG A 74 4.13 9.91 -9.43
C ARG A 74 5.60 9.60 -9.16
N ILE A 75 6.35 10.54 -8.58
CA ILE A 75 7.78 10.33 -8.29
C ILE A 75 7.93 9.26 -7.21
N ARG A 76 7.07 9.31 -6.20
CA ARG A 76 7.04 8.29 -5.15
C ARG A 76 6.59 6.94 -5.71
N ASP A 77 5.60 6.90 -6.58
CA ASP A 77 5.12 5.66 -7.19
C ASP A 77 6.21 4.97 -7.99
N ASP A 78 6.88 5.70 -8.90
CA ASP A 78 7.95 5.15 -9.73
C ASP A 78 9.10 4.58 -8.88
N TYR A 79 9.44 5.25 -7.79
CA TYR A 79 10.45 4.78 -6.85
C TYR A 79 10.01 3.53 -6.09
N GLU A 80 8.81 3.52 -5.50
CA GLU A 80 8.30 2.39 -4.73
C GLU A 80 8.02 1.17 -5.62
N ILE A 81 7.53 1.35 -6.85
CA ILE A 81 7.39 0.29 -7.85
C ILE A 81 8.77 -0.28 -8.24
N GLY A 82 9.77 0.56 -8.38
CA GLY A 82 11.15 0.13 -8.63
C GLY A 82 11.69 -0.76 -7.51
N LEU A 83 11.56 -0.31 -6.26
CA LEU A 83 11.92 -1.11 -5.08
C LEU A 83 11.16 -2.43 -5.03
N LEU A 84 9.85 -2.40 -5.19
CA LEU A 84 9.01 -3.58 -5.17
C LEU A 84 9.51 -4.63 -6.19
N ARG A 85 9.77 -4.21 -7.42
CA ARG A 85 10.27 -5.11 -8.48
C ARG A 85 11.62 -5.72 -8.14
N ALA A 86 12.54 -4.95 -7.57
CA ALA A 86 13.84 -5.44 -7.15
C ALA A 86 13.72 -6.52 -6.04
N PHE A 87 12.92 -6.27 -5.01
CA PHE A 87 12.67 -7.25 -3.95
C PHE A 87 11.94 -8.50 -4.45
N MET A 88 10.95 -8.35 -5.33
CA MET A 88 10.24 -9.49 -5.94
C MET A 88 11.16 -10.35 -6.81
N ALA A 89 12.07 -9.74 -7.59
CA ALA A 89 13.05 -10.46 -8.40
C ALA A 89 13.96 -11.37 -7.55
N LEU A 90 14.29 -10.92 -6.34
CA LEU A 90 15.06 -11.68 -5.34
C LEU A 90 14.19 -12.59 -4.47
N LYS A 91 12.86 -12.65 -4.73
CA LYS A 91 11.88 -13.42 -3.93
C LYS A 91 11.89 -13.06 -2.45
N LYS A 92 12.23 -11.84 -2.11
CA LYS A 92 12.19 -11.32 -0.75
C LYS A 92 10.77 -10.92 -0.34
N PRO A 93 10.39 -11.07 0.93
CA PRO A 93 9.04 -10.75 1.40
C PRO A 93 8.75 -9.27 1.25
N VAL A 94 7.51 -8.96 0.88
CA VAL A 94 6.99 -7.60 0.76
C VAL A 94 5.68 -7.49 1.52
N LEU A 95 5.51 -6.40 2.26
CA LEU A 95 4.26 -6.01 2.93
C LEU A 95 3.85 -4.61 2.44
N GLY A 96 2.62 -4.48 1.96
CA GLY A 96 2.01 -3.18 1.66
C GLY A 96 0.98 -2.79 2.71
N VAL A 97 1.12 -1.60 3.29
CA VAL A 97 0.16 -1.04 4.26
C VAL A 97 -0.62 0.09 3.59
N CYS A 98 -1.95 0.00 3.56
CA CYS A 98 -2.83 1.02 2.98
C CYS A 98 -2.41 1.36 1.53
N ARG A 99 -1.90 2.57 1.28
CA ARG A 99 -1.35 2.94 -0.03
C ARG A 99 -0.32 1.92 -0.56
N GLY A 100 0.51 1.34 0.31
CA GLY A 100 1.49 0.33 -0.09
C GLY A 100 0.85 -0.90 -0.74
N ALA A 101 -0.32 -1.36 -0.27
CA ALA A 101 -1.08 -2.43 -0.92
C ALA A 101 -1.61 -2.00 -2.30
N GLN A 102 -2.03 -0.74 -2.44
CA GLN A 102 -2.46 -0.16 -3.71
C GLN A 102 -1.30 -0.09 -4.72
N VAL A 103 -0.10 0.30 -4.28
CA VAL A 103 1.12 0.31 -5.12
C VAL A 103 1.47 -1.11 -5.59
N ILE A 104 1.36 -2.12 -4.73
CA ILE A 104 1.56 -3.52 -5.12
C ILE A 104 0.56 -3.91 -6.21
N ASN A 105 -0.72 -3.57 -6.04
CA ASN A 105 -1.76 -3.84 -7.03
C ASN A 105 -1.44 -3.19 -8.38
N VAL A 106 -1.10 -1.92 -8.39
CA VAL A 106 -0.75 -1.16 -9.60
C VAL A 106 0.51 -1.74 -10.28
N ALA A 107 1.53 -2.07 -9.53
CA ALA A 107 2.76 -2.68 -10.06
C ALA A 107 2.50 -4.03 -10.76
N GLN A 108 1.46 -4.75 -10.34
CA GLN A 108 0.99 -6.00 -10.93
C GLN A 108 -0.04 -5.78 -12.06
N GLY A 109 -0.30 -4.53 -12.44
CA GLY A 109 -1.17 -4.14 -13.56
C GLY A 109 -2.64 -4.02 -13.18
N GLY A 110 -2.96 -3.92 -11.90
CA GLY A 110 -4.29 -3.56 -11.41
C GLY A 110 -4.55 -2.06 -11.46
N THR A 111 -5.80 -1.67 -11.19
CA THR A 111 -6.27 -0.27 -11.18
C THR A 111 -6.89 0.09 -9.84
N LEU A 112 -7.19 1.38 -9.65
CA LEU A 112 -7.75 1.89 -8.40
C LEU A 112 -9.02 2.72 -8.67
N TRP A 113 -9.95 2.68 -7.73
CA TRP A 113 -10.91 3.76 -7.53
C TRP A 113 -10.14 4.97 -7.01
N GLN A 114 -10.22 6.10 -7.72
CA GLN A 114 -9.52 7.32 -7.32
C GLN A 114 -10.18 7.97 -6.10
N ASP A 115 -11.48 7.76 -5.94
CA ASP A 115 -12.24 8.24 -4.80
C ASP A 115 -13.49 7.37 -4.59
N ILE A 116 -13.51 6.62 -3.52
CA ILE A 116 -14.60 5.69 -3.19
C ILE A 116 -15.95 6.41 -3.13
N PRO A 117 -16.12 7.55 -2.38
CA PRO A 117 -17.42 8.19 -2.25
C PRO A 117 -18.04 8.63 -3.57
N SER A 118 -17.23 9.07 -4.53
CA SER A 118 -17.72 9.57 -5.82
C SER A 118 -17.92 8.48 -6.86
N GLN A 119 -17.19 7.37 -6.76
CA GLN A 119 -17.16 6.34 -7.80
C GLN A 119 -17.88 5.04 -7.42
N VAL A 120 -18.10 4.79 -6.13
CA VAL A 120 -18.74 3.57 -5.62
C VAL A 120 -20.02 3.92 -4.87
N PRO A 121 -21.19 3.94 -5.54
CA PRO A 121 -22.45 4.30 -4.91
C PRO A 121 -22.78 3.38 -3.74
N GLY A 122 -23.08 3.96 -2.58
CA GLY A 122 -23.46 3.22 -1.37
C GLY A 122 -22.29 2.65 -0.58
N ALA A 123 -21.05 2.94 -0.95
CA ALA A 123 -19.88 2.58 -0.17
C ALA A 123 -19.90 3.22 1.22
N LEU A 124 -19.25 2.56 2.18
CA LEU A 124 -19.04 3.12 3.51
C LEU A 124 -18.13 4.36 3.46
N ASN A 125 -18.15 5.14 4.52
CA ASN A 125 -17.18 6.21 4.67
C ASN A 125 -15.85 5.64 5.19
N HIS A 126 -14.95 5.34 4.25
CA HIS A 126 -13.61 4.81 4.53
C HIS A 126 -12.61 5.87 5.04
N ARG A 127 -12.99 7.16 5.03
CA ARG A 127 -12.11 8.25 5.45
C ARG A 127 -12.90 9.31 6.23
N ASN A 128 -12.83 9.22 7.55
CA ASN A 128 -13.40 10.21 8.44
C ASN A 128 -12.33 10.75 9.39
N TRP A 129 -11.94 12.01 9.17
CA TRP A 129 -10.88 12.66 9.95
C TRP A 129 -11.30 12.99 11.39
N ASP A 130 -12.61 13.20 11.64
CA ASP A 130 -13.12 13.58 12.97
C ASP A 130 -13.02 12.42 13.97
N ILE A 131 -13.05 11.19 13.46
CA ILE A 131 -12.97 9.96 14.25
C ILE A 131 -11.82 9.04 13.77
N TYR A 132 -10.70 9.64 13.41
CA TYR A 132 -9.57 8.99 12.71
C TYR A 132 -9.22 7.58 13.22
N ALA A 133 -8.97 7.44 14.53
CA ALA A 133 -8.60 6.14 15.13
C ALA A 133 -9.79 5.20 15.34
N GLU A 134 -11.01 5.74 15.32
CA GLU A 134 -12.25 5.01 15.61
C GLU A 134 -13.06 4.69 14.34
N ASN A 135 -12.66 5.24 13.19
CA ASN A 135 -13.29 4.94 11.91
C ASN A 135 -12.97 3.50 11.51
N CYS A 136 -13.82 2.59 11.90
CA CYS A 136 -13.64 1.16 11.69
C CYS A 136 -14.88 0.55 11.04
N HIS A 137 -14.66 -0.47 10.21
CA HIS A 137 -15.73 -1.28 9.65
C HIS A 137 -15.44 -2.78 9.77
N ALA A 138 -16.43 -3.60 9.49
CA ALA A 138 -16.29 -5.03 9.43
C ALA A 138 -15.54 -5.42 8.14
N THR A 139 -14.62 -6.35 8.27
CA THR A 139 -13.84 -6.91 7.15
C THR A 139 -13.99 -8.42 7.18
N SER A 140 -14.55 -8.98 6.12
CA SER A 140 -14.70 -10.43 5.96
C SER A 140 -13.41 -11.06 5.48
N VAL A 141 -12.97 -12.09 6.17
CA VAL A 141 -11.78 -12.89 5.82
C VAL A 141 -12.20 -14.06 4.92
N VAL A 142 -11.55 -14.20 3.78
CA VAL A 142 -11.84 -15.28 2.81
C VAL A 142 -11.33 -16.61 3.34
N PRO A 143 -12.20 -17.61 3.50
CA PRO A 143 -11.79 -18.93 3.99
C PRO A 143 -10.75 -19.60 3.08
N GLY A 144 -9.81 -20.33 3.69
CA GLY A 144 -8.78 -21.07 2.97
C GLY A 144 -7.61 -20.23 2.46
N THR A 145 -7.61 -18.93 2.72
CA THR A 145 -6.51 -18.02 2.35
C THR A 145 -5.39 -18.05 3.40
N ARG A 146 -4.25 -17.44 3.03
CA ARG A 146 -3.13 -17.26 3.96
C ARG A 146 -3.52 -16.40 5.15
N LEU A 147 -4.28 -15.33 4.92
CA LEU A 147 -4.78 -14.47 5.99
C LEU A 147 -5.68 -15.24 6.97
N ALA A 148 -6.58 -16.09 6.47
CA ALA A 148 -7.43 -16.95 7.31
C ALA A 148 -6.60 -17.90 8.18
N ASN A 149 -5.47 -18.38 7.69
CA ASN A 149 -4.56 -19.24 8.46
C ASN A 149 -3.81 -18.47 9.55
N LEU A 150 -3.53 -17.17 9.34
CA LEU A 150 -2.91 -16.30 10.36
C LEU A 150 -3.89 -15.94 11.49
N TYR A 151 -5.20 -15.94 11.21
CA TYR A 151 -6.25 -15.63 12.17
C TYR A 151 -7.27 -16.80 12.27
N PRO A 152 -6.87 -17.95 12.84
CA PRO A 152 -7.72 -19.14 12.89
C PRO A 152 -9.06 -18.86 13.58
N GLY A 153 -10.16 -19.18 12.91
CA GLY A 153 -11.52 -18.97 13.42
C GLY A 153 -12.09 -17.58 13.23
N ALA A 154 -11.29 -16.60 12.77
CA ALA A 154 -11.79 -15.28 12.44
C ALA A 154 -12.43 -15.30 11.04
N THR A 155 -13.74 -15.10 10.96
CA THR A 155 -14.47 -14.93 9.70
C THR A 155 -14.70 -13.46 9.38
N VAL A 156 -14.83 -12.63 10.42
CA VAL A 156 -14.98 -11.18 10.33
C VAL A 156 -14.07 -10.53 11.37
N VAL A 157 -13.36 -9.51 10.99
CA VAL A 157 -12.51 -8.69 11.86
C VAL A 157 -12.92 -7.22 11.77
N LYS A 158 -12.69 -6.46 12.83
CA LYS A 158 -12.88 -5.01 12.82
C LYS A 158 -11.59 -4.34 12.38
N THR A 159 -11.63 -3.57 11.30
CA THR A 159 -10.46 -2.92 10.70
C THR A 159 -10.62 -1.41 10.71
N ASN A 160 -9.59 -0.69 11.14
CA ASN A 160 -9.53 0.76 10.99
C ASN A 160 -9.38 1.13 9.52
N SER A 161 -10.07 2.18 9.11
CA SER A 161 -10.11 2.64 7.72
C SER A 161 -9.91 4.14 7.64
N ILE A 162 -8.88 4.56 6.91
CA ILE A 162 -8.57 5.99 6.69
C ILE A 162 -8.00 6.19 5.27
N HIS A 163 -8.77 5.80 4.26
CA HIS A 163 -8.42 5.94 2.85
C HIS A 163 -9.64 6.32 2.02
N HIS A 164 -9.43 6.96 0.87
CA HIS A 164 -10.47 7.24 -0.12
C HIS A 164 -10.20 6.62 -1.48
N GLN A 165 -8.97 6.16 -1.73
CA GLN A 165 -8.68 5.28 -2.87
C GLN A 165 -8.86 3.81 -2.48
N ALA A 166 -9.21 2.97 -3.43
CA ALA A 166 -9.34 1.52 -3.24
C ALA A 166 -8.94 0.75 -4.50
N ILE A 167 -8.64 -0.55 -4.34
CA ILE A 167 -8.40 -1.45 -5.46
C ILE A 167 -9.71 -1.61 -6.25
N LYS A 168 -9.64 -1.39 -7.57
CA LYS A 168 -10.75 -1.55 -8.52
C LYS A 168 -10.60 -2.86 -9.29
N ASP A 169 -9.56 -2.96 -10.09
CA ASP A 169 -9.21 -4.19 -10.78
C ASP A 169 -7.98 -4.81 -10.14
N LEU A 170 -8.06 -6.08 -9.81
CA LEU A 170 -6.97 -6.80 -9.15
C LEU A 170 -5.81 -7.05 -10.12
N GLY A 171 -4.59 -6.78 -9.66
CA GLY A 171 -3.37 -7.05 -10.41
C GLY A 171 -3.11 -8.55 -10.58
N ARG A 172 -2.26 -8.89 -11.55
CA ARG A 172 -1.90 -10.29 -11.84
C ARG A 172 -1.22 -10.94 -10.63
N ASP A 173 -1.50 -12.23 -10.46
CA ASP A 173 -0.92 -13.07 -9.40
C ASP A 173 -1.26 -12.62 -7.96
N LEU A 174 -2.22 -11.71 -7.81
CA LEU A 174 -2.79 -11.32 -6.53
C LEU A 174 -4.11 -12.05 -6.29
N VAL A 175 -4.43 -12.29 -5.03
CA VAL A 175 -5.69 -12.87 -4.59
C VAL A 175 -6.31 -12.01 -3.50
N VAL A 176 -7.64 -11.95 -3.49
CA VAL A 176 -8.37 -11.28 -2.41
C VAL A 176 -8.44 -12.21 -1.22
N GLU A 177 -7.91 -11.79 -0.09
CA GLU A 177 -7.93 -12.54 1.16
C GLU A 177 -8.91 -11.95 2.19
N ALA A 178 -9.30 -10.69 2.01
CA ALA A 178 -10.34 -10.04 2.80
C ALA A 178 -10.97 -8.88 2.01
N TRP A 179 -12.15 -8.48 2.39
CA TRP A 179 -12.85 -7.29 1.89
C TRP A 179 -13.72 -6.64 2.96
N SER A 180 -13.94 -5.37 2.80
CA SER A 180 -14.86 -4.60 3.62
C SER A 180 -16.32 -5.04 3.43
N GLU A 181 -17.10 -5.06 4.50
CA GLU A 181 -18.54 -5.32 4.46
C GLU A 181 -19.31 -4.02 4.69
N PRO A 182 -20.39 -3.73 3.92
CA PRO A 182 -20.98 -4.57 2.84
C PRO A 182 -20.52 -4.20 1.44
N ASP A 183 -19.63 -3.22 1.26
CA ASP A 183 -19.30 -2.61 -0.04
C ASP A 183 -18.24 -3.37 -0.84
N ARG A 184 -17.56 -4.31 -0.23
CA ARG A 184 -16.55 -5.18 -0.86
C ARG A 184 -15.33 -4.43 -1.40
N ILE A 185 -14.99 -3.34 -0.73
CA ILE A 185 -13.77 -2.56 -0.96
C ILE A 185 -12.55 -3.28 -0.36
#